data_5006286c44254b717220cfa01ce0dfb7
#
_entry.id   5006286c44254b717220cfa01ce0dfb7
#
_cell.length_a   1.000
_cell.length_b   1.000
_cell.length_c   1.000
_cell.angle_alpha   90.00
_cell.angle_beta   90.00
_cell.angle_gamma   90.00
#
_symmetry.space_group_name_H-M   'P 1'
#
loop_
_entity.id
_entity.type
_entity.pdbx_description
1 polymer ?
#
loop_
_entity_poly.entity_id
_entity_poly.type
_entity_poly.pdbx_seq_one_letter_code
_entity_poly.pdbx_strand_id
1 'polypeptide(L)'
;MALGIRAEPAVFDEEFADEVRDQLLTMDGVLVWVDPLHEGKSREVLDPLLRDVAARGPWVSAHPDVILKMGVKEVLYRTKHLGWGADTHLYRTPAEFHAALPPRLQSAGPRVLKQNRGNGGQGVWKVELVSAPAGKPSILRVLQALRESVPEELPLAEFMTRCEAYFAAEGCIVDQPFQPRLPVGMIRCYMGADRVVGFGHQFIKALIPPPPEGPDSPAAQPGPRIMHGADAAPFQALRAKMEAEWTPQMIEVLGIGAASLPIIWDADFLYGPRTASGEDTYVLCEINVSSVFAIPDQAPAAIARLTSDRLRRTRGD
;
A
#
# COMPACT_ATOMS: atom_id res chain seq x y z
N MET A 1 -4.83 -31.74 4.82
CA MET A 1 -4.22 -32.61 3.80
C MET A 1 -2.81 -32.08 3.58
N ALA A 2 -1.80 -32.87 3.81
CA ALA A 2 -0.43 -32.44 3.59
C ALA A 2 -0.18 -32.31 2.07
N LEU A 3 0.20 -31.10 1.64
CA LEU A 3 0.56 -30.83 0.23
C LEU A 3 1.99 -31.29 -0.11
N GLY A 4 2.62 -32.08 0.76
CA GLY A 4 4.02 -32.50 0.65
C GLY A 4 5.02 -31.37 0.98
N ILE A 5 4.58 -30.28 1.59
CA ILE A 5 5.43 -29.17 2.03
C ILE A 5 5.67 -29.31 3.52
N ARG A 6 6.94 -29.21 3.93
CA ARG A 6 7.35 -28.98 5.31
C ARG A 6 7.56 -27.48 5.50
N ALA A 7 6.79 -26.87 6.38
CA ALA A 7 6.92 -25.46 6.72
C ALA A 7 7.65 -25.31 8.06
N GLU A 8 8.65 -24.46 8.09
CA GLU A 8 9.41 -24.10 9.29
C GLU A 8 9.34 -22.59 9.51
N PRO A 9 9.05 -22.13 10.73
CA PRO A 9 9.08 -20.71 11.05
C PRO A 9 10.53 -20.23 11.14
N ALA A 10 10.78 -19.02 10.60
CA ALA A 10 11.99 -18.26 10.85
C ALA A 10 11.58 -16.89 11.42
N VAL A 11 12.18 -16.49 12.53
CA VAL A 11 11.92 -15.18 13.14
C VAL A 11 13.10 -14.27 12.82
N PHE A 12 12.84 -13.20 12.08
CA PHE A 12 13.89 -12.25 11.72
C PHE A 12 14.08 -11.24 12.86
N ASP A 13 15.33 -11.12 13.29
CA ASP A 13 15.86 -9.99 14.04
C ASP A 13 17.22 -9.63 13.47
N GLU A 14 17.55 -8.34 13.46
CA GLU A 14 18.82 -7.85 12.91
C GLU A 14 20.04 -8.39 13.67
N GLU A 15 19.88 -8.65 14.99
CA GLU A 15 20.93 -9.22 15.85
C GLU A 15 21.32 -10.66 15.44
N PHE A 16 20.37 -11.42 14.89
CA PHE A 16 20.54 -12.82 14.48
C PHE A 16 20.44 -13.01 12.96
N ALA A 17 20.76 -11.97 12.18
CA ALA A 17 20.58 -11.98 10.73
C ALA A 17 21.38 -13.11 10.04
N ASP A 18 22.58 -13.43 10.51
CA ASP A 18 23.41 -14.49 9.94
C ASP A 18 22.82 -15.89 10.20
N GLU A 19 22.34 -16.17 11.40
CA GLU A 19 21.67 -17.43 11.75
C GLU A 19 20.38 -17.61 10.95
N VAL A 20 19.60 -16.53 10.79
CA VAL A 20 18.40 -16.55 9.96
C VAL A 20 18.75 -16.82 8.50
N ARG A 21 19.78 -16.16 7.95
CA ARG A 21 20.24 -16.42 6.59
C ARG A 21 20.63 -17.90 6.40
N ASP A 22 21.41 -18.46 7.33
CA ASP A 22 21.87 -19.83 7.25
C ASP A 22 20.70 -20.83 7.33
N GLN A 23 19.68 -20.56 8.15
CA GLN A 23 18.43 -21.32 8.17
C GLN A 23 17.71 -21.23 6.82
N LEU A 24 17.53 -20.03 6.27
CA LEU A 24 16.81 -19.83 5.01
C LEU A 24 17.49 -20.50 3.82
N LEU A 25 18.82 -20.59 3.81
CA LEU A 25 19.60 -21.28 2.77
C LEU A 25 19.37 -22.80 2.75
N THR A 26 18.81 -23.40 3.79
CA THR A 26 18.44 -24.82 3.80
C THR A 26 17.05 -25.11 3.22
N MET A 27 16.30 -24.07 2.84
CA MET A 27 14.92 -24.16 2.37
C MET A 27 14.86 -24.15 0.84
N ASP A 28 13.82 -24.75 0.25
CA ASP A 28 13.54 -24.66 -1.18
C ASP A 28 12.88 -23.29 -1.53
N GLY A 29 12.21 -22.69 -0.55
CA GLY A 29 11.55 -21.39 -0.72
C GLY A 29 11.23 -20.70 0.58
N VAL A 30 11.13 -19.37 0.53
CA VAL A 30 10.89 -18.49 1.66
C VAL A 30 9.66 -17.64 1.39
N LEU A 31 8.67 -17.70 2.26
CA LEU A 31 7.56 -16.75 2.30
C LEU A 31 7.88 -15.67 3.32
N VAL A 32 8.10 -14.47 2.85
CA VAL A 32 8.44 -13.31 3.70
C VAL A 32 7.18 -12.69 4.26
N TRP A 33 7.10 -12.61 5.59
CA TRP A 33 5.99 -11.99 6.30
C TRP A 33 6.51 -11.18 7.48
N VAL A 34 7.02 -10.00 7.19
CA VAL A 34 7.70 -9.13 8.15
C VAL A 34 7.25 -7.69 7.94
N ASP A 35 6.91 -6.98 8.99
CA ASP A 35 6.81 -5.53 9.00
C ASP A 35 8.10 -4.92 9.55
N PRO A 36 9.11 -4.68 8.71
CA PRO A 36 10.40 -4.18 9.16
C PRO A 36 10.42 -2.67 9.42
N LEU A 37 9.30 -1.99 9.20
CA LEU A 37 9.17 -0.55 9.52
C LEU A 37 8.56 -0.32 10.90
N HIS A 38 8.22 -1.38 11.61
CA HIS A 38 7.69 -1.29 12.97
C HIS A 38 8.76 -0.76 13.93
N GLU A 39 8.39 0.14 14.82
CA GLU A 39 9.28 0.73 15.83
C GLU A 39 10.54 1.43 15.26
N GLY A 40 10.42 2.01 14.07
CA GLY A 40 11.53 2.75 13.44
C GLY A 40 12.60 1.89 12.79
N LYS A 41 12.40 0.56 12.71
CA LYS A 41 13.27 -0.36 11.97
C LYS A 41 13.25 -0.06 10.46
N SER A 42 14.26 -0.54 9.75
CA SER A 42 14.39 -0.40 8.31
C SER A 42 14.54 -1.76 7.62
N ARG A 43 14.62 -1.75 6.30
CA ARG A 43 14.90 -2.97 5.52
C ARG A 43 16.39 -3.11 5.14
N GLU A 44 17.26 -2.29 5.70
CA GLU A 44 18.67 -2.22 5.31
C GLU A 44 19.44 -3.52 5.54
N VAL A 45 19.08 -4.29 6.58
CA VAL A 45 19.65 -5.61 6.84
C VAL A 45 18.88 -6.71 6.12
N LEU A 46 17.54 -6.67 6.18
CA LEU A 46 16.68 -7.72 5.63
C LEU A 46 16.76 -7.83 4.09
N ASP A 47 16.74 -6.71 3.37
CA ASP A 47 16.72 -6.75 1.91
C ASP A 47 18.01 -7.35 1.30
N PRO A 48 19.23 -6.97 1.73
CA PRO A 48 20.45 -7.66 1.30
C PRO A 48 20.48 -9.14 1.64
N LEU A 49 20.05 -9.53 2.86
CA LEU A 49 19.97 -10.93 3.28
C LEU A 49 19.06 -11.74 2.34
N LEU A 50 17.85 -11.25 2.05
CA LEU A 50 16.91 -11.95 1.18
C LEU A 50 17.40 -12.04 -0.28
N ARG A 51 18.15 -11.03 -0.77
CA ARG A 51 18.79 -11.09 -2.09
C ARG A 51 19.90 -12.15 -2.12
N ASP A 52 20.73 -12.24 -1.09
CA ASP A 52 21.78 -13.26 -0.99
C ASP A 52 21.16 -14.67 -0.97
N VAL A 53 20.11 -14.88 -0.16
CA VAL A 53 19.37 -16.15 -0.11
C VAL A 53 18.81 -16.50 -1.50
N ALA A 54 18.15 -15.56 -2.17
CA ALA A 54 17.59 -15.80 -3.49
C ALA A 54 18.67 -16.12 -4.55
N ALA A 55 19.81 -15.45 -4.49
CA ALA A 55 20.94 -15.67 -5.40
C ALA A 55 21.59 -17.05 -5.23
N ARG A 56 21.43 -17.69 -4.07
CA ARG A 56 22.00 -19.02 -3.75
C ARG A 56 21.05 -20.19 -3.97
N GLY A 57 19.83 -19.93 -4.44
CA GLY A 57 18.92 -21.01 -4.87
C GLY A 57 17.51 -20.99 -4.30
N PRO A 58 17.27 -20.71 -3.02
CA PRO A 58 15.91 -20.66 -2.49
C PRO A 58 15.05 -19.63 -3.21
N TRP A 59 13.84 -20.00 -3.57
CA TRP A 59 12.87 -19.04 -4.08
C TRP A 59 12.37 -18.12 -2.95
N VAL A 60 12.38 -16.79 -3.14
CA VAL A 60 11.96 -15.81 -2.15
C VAL A 60 10.71 -15.05 -2.60
N SER A 61 9.65 -15.10 -1.80
CA SER A 61 8.40 -14.37 -2.01
C SER A 61 8.01 -13.56 -0.75
N ALA A 62 8.02 -12.21 -0.80
CA ALA A 62 8.38 -11.41 -1.97
C ALA A 62 9.88 -11.11 -1.99
N HIS A 63 10.45 -11.17 -3.18
CA HIS A 63 11.81 -10.71 -3.40
C HIS A 63 11.93 -9.20 -3.16
N PRO A 64 12.99 -8.69 -2.52
CA PRO A 64 13.16 -7.26 -2.23
C PRO A 64 12.96 -6.35 -3.44
N ASP A 65 13.47 -6.73 -4.62
CA ASP A 65 13.34 -5.93 -5.84
C ASP A 65 11.91 -5.85 -6.35
N VAL A 66 11.07 -6.83 -6.03
CA VAL A 66 9.63 -6.77 -6.31
C VAL A 66 8.94 -5.84 -5.33
N ILE A 67 9.31 -5.89 -4.03
CA ILE A 67 8.79 -4.96 -3.02
C ILE A 67 9.09 -3.51 -3.39
N LEU A 68 10.31 -3.22 -3.87
CA LEU A 68 10.70 -1.87 -4.31
C LEU A 68 9.91 -1.37 -5.53
N LYS A 69 9.35 -2.27 -6.34
CA LYS A 69 8.56 -1.92 -7.52
C LYS A 69 7.08 -1.74 -7.22
N MET A 70 6.49 -2.59 -6.36
CA MET A 70 5.05 -2.60 -6.14
C MET A 70 4.61 -2.31 -4.70
N GLY A 71 5.48 -2.52 -3.70
CA GLY A 71 5.18 -2.33 -2.27
C GLY A 71 5.60 -0.96 -1.72
N VAL A 72 5.86 0.02 -2.58
CA VAL A 72 6.15 1.42 -2.22
C VAL A 72 5.12 2.33 -2.89
N LYS A 73 4.86 3.50 -2.32
CA LYS A 73 3.77 4.36 -2.81
C LYS A 73 4.01 4.97 -4.20
N GLU A 74 5.26 4.98 -4.67
CA GLU A 74 5.59 5.35 -6.06
C GLU A 74 4.83 4.49 -7.09
N VAL A 75 4.42 3.26 -6.76
CA VAL A 75 3.58 2.41 -7.61
C VAL A 75 2.31 3.13 -8.06
N LEU A 76 1.71 3.96 -7.20
CA LEU A 76 0.49 4.73 -7.51
C LEU A 76 0.70 5.69 -8.68
N TYR A 77 1.89 6.30 -8.78
CA TYR A 77 2.26 7.16 -9.89
C TYR A 77 2.61 6.35 -11.15
N ARG A 78 3.37 5.27 -11.00
CA ARG A 78 3.77 4.42 -12.13
C ARG A 78 2.59 3.79 -12.83
N THR A 79 1.54 3.43 -12.08
CA THR A 79 0.34 2.76 -12.58
C THR A 79 -0.88 3.67 -12.73
N LYS A 80 -0.70 4.99 -12.66
CA LYS A 80 -1.79 5.98 -12.69
C LYS A 80 -2.63 5.99 -13.95
N HIS A 81 -2.13 5.41 -15.04
CA HIS A 81 -2.83 5.30 -16.33
C HIS A 81 -3.65 4.02 -16.47
N LEU A 82 -3.54 3.09 -15.50
CA LEU A 82 -4.39 1.90 -15.47
C LEU A 82 -5.81 2.26 -15.01
N GLY A 83 -6.76 1.35 -15.21
CA GLY A 83 -8.16 1.57 -14.89
C GLY A 83 -8.49 1.87 -13.42
N TRP A 84 -7.52 1.68 -12.52
CA TRP A 84 -7.58 2.05 -11.10
C TRP A 84 -6.89 3.39 -10.79
N GLY A 85 -6.37 4.07 -11.79
CA GLY A 85 -5.56 5.27 -11.61
C GLY A 85 -6.38 6.50 -11.25
N ALA A 86 -5.68 7.51 -10.82
CA ALA A 86 -6.20 8.84 -10.56
C ALA A 86 -5.20 9.90 -11.05
N ASP A 87 -5.56 11.18 -10.99
CA ASP A 87 -4.63 12.30 -11.26
C ASP A 87 -3.51 12.33 -10.22
N THR A 88 -2.58 11.38 -10.36
CA THR A 88 -1.46 11.18 -9.45
C THR A 88 -0.22 11.93 -9.93
N HIS A 89 0.43 12.66 -9.04
CA HIS A 89 1.71 13.34 -9.27
C HIS A 89 2.79 12.77 -8.35
N LEU A 90 4.04 12.92 -8.76
CA LEU A 90 5.20 12.47 -8.00
C LEU A 90 6.20 13.62 -7.89
N TYR A 91 6.62 13.93 -6.68
CA TYR A 91 7.69 14.88 -6.39
C TYR A 91 8.90 14.09 -5.93
N ARG A 92 10.04 14.28 -6.60
CA ARG A 92 11.30 13.60 -6.27
C ARG A 92 12.27 14.50 -5.50
N THR A 93 12.04 15.80 -5.53
CA THR A 93 12.88 16.78 -4.85
C THR A 93 12.05 17.83 -4.13
N PRO A 94 12.59 18.46 -3.06
CA PRO A 94 11.95 19.62 -2.44
C PRO A 94 11.63 20.74 -3.44
N ALA A 95 12.54 20.98 -4.40
CA ALA A 95 12.34 22.02 -5.41
C ALA A 95 11.13 21.77 -6.31
N GLU A 96 10.97 20.53 -6.81
CA GLU A 96 9.78 20.12 -7.57
C GLU A 96 8.50 20.26 -6.73
N PHE A 97 8.55 19.83 -5.48
CA PHE A 97 7.43 19.90 -4.55
C PHE A 97 7.00 21.36 -4.32
N HIS A 98 7.94 22.24 -4.03
CA HIS A 98 7.69 23.66 -3.81
C HIS A 98 7.14 24.38 -5.06
N ALA A 99 7.59 23.99 -6.25
CA ALA A 99 7.14 24.60 -7.48
C ALA A 99 5.75 24.11 -7.92
N ALA A 100 5.46 22.82 -7.76
CA ALA A 100 4.30 22.20 -8.41
C ALA A 100 3.08 21.99 -7.47
N LEU A 101 3.26 21.85 -6.15
CA LEU A 101 2.12 21.65 -5.23
C LEU A 101 1.18 22.87 -5.17
N PRO A 102 1.67 24.13 -5.05
CA PRO A 102 0.78 25.28 -4.87
C PRO A 102 -0.24 25.46 -6.00
N PRO A 103 0.14 25.45 -7.28
CA PRO A 103 -0.84 25.58 -8.38
C PRO A 103 -1.79 24.39 -8.45
N ARG A 104 -1.37 23.19 -8.07
CA ARG A 104 -2.26 22.00 -8.04
C ARG A 104 -3.34 22.13 -6.96
N LEU A 105 -2.99 22.61 -5.77
CA LEU A 105 -3.97 22.84 -4.71
C LEU A 105 -5.01 23.90 -5.10
N GLN A 106 -4.62 24.91 -5.89
CA GLN A 106 -5.53 25.93 -6.38
C GLN A 106 -6.50 25.40 -7.44
N SER A 107 -6.04 24.50 -8.31
CA SER A 107 -6.81 24.05 -9.48
C SER A 107 -7.58 22.75 -9.26
N ALA A 108 -7.07 21.84 -8.41
CA ALA A 108 -7.54 20.47 -8.33
C ALA A 108 -8.25 20.11 -6.99
N GLY A 109 -8.43 21.09 -6.10
CA GLY A 109 -9.06 20.86 -4.78
C GLY A 109 -8.20 20.05 -3.80
N PRO A 110 -8.82 19.41 -2.78
CA PRO A 110 -8.09 18.71 -1.74
C PRO A 110 -7.25 17.55 -2.29
N ARG A 111 -6.02 17.43 -1.80
CA ARG A 111 -5.05 16.40 -2.20
C ARG A 111 -4.70 15.50 -1.01
N VAL A 112 -4.21 14.30 -1.30
CA VAL A 112 -3.60 13.40 -0.31
C VAL A 112 -2.14 13.20 -0.69
N LEU A 113 -1.25 13.72 0.15
CA LEU A 113 0.19 13.55 0.02
C LEU A 113 0.63 12.34 0.83
N LYS A 114 1.51 11.53 0.27
CA LYS A 114 1.99 10.29 0.88
C LYS A 114 3.50 10.19 0.73
N GLN A 115 4.24 10.02 1.82
CA GLN A 115 5.65 9.63 1.74
C GLN A 115 5.78 8.25 1.10
N ASN A 116 6.90 7.99 0.41
CA ASN A 116 7.09 6.76 -0.38
C ASN A 116 7.00 5.48 0.46
N ARG A 117 7.54 5.49 1.66
CA ARG A 117 7.49 4.37 2.62
C ARG A 117 6.92 4.85 3.95
N GLY A 118 6.09 4.04 4.57
CA GLY A 118 5.47 4.31 5.86
C GLY A 118 4.31 3.35 6.11
N ASN A 119 3.98 3.13 7.37
CA ASN A 119 2.84 2.34 7.80
C ASN A 119 1.94 3.15 8.73
N GLY A 120 0.77 2.63 9.07
CA GLY A 120 -0.13 3.21 10.07
C GLY A 120 -0.60 4.64 9.79
N GLY A 121 -0.51 5.14 8.55
CA GLY A 121 -0.90 6.50 8.19
C GLY A 121 0.20 7.57 8.40
N GLN A 122 1.39 7.17 8.87
CA GLN A 122 2.50 8.09 9.01
C GLN A 122 2.94 8.65 7.65
N GLY A 123 3.10 9.99 7.57
CA GLY A 123 3.45 10.67 6.32
C GLY A 123 2.34 10.65 5.26
N VAL A 124 1.08 10.38 5.67
CA VAL A 124 -0.10 10.49 4.81
C VAL A 124 -0.93 11.68 5.28
N TRP A 125 -1.07 12.69 4.42
CA TRP A 125 -1.70 13.97 4.75
C TRP A 125 -2.82 14.30 3.76
N LYS A 126 -4.02 14.61 4.26
CA LYS A 126 -5.01 15.37 3.51
C LYS A 126 -4.61 16.84 3.58
N VAL A 127 -4.55 17.50 2.43
CA VAL A 127 -4.15 18.89 2.29
C VAL A 127 -5.20 19.64 1.50
N GLU A 128 -5.67 20.75 2.05
CA GLU A 128 -6.71 21.58 1.47
C GLU A 128 -6.31 23.07 1.54
N LEU A 129 -6.48 23.79 0.45
CA LEU A 129 -6.23 25.21 0.42
C LEU A 129 -7.42 25.95 1.04
N VAL A 130 -7.20 26.63 2.17
CA VAL A 130 -8.24 27.44 2.86
C VAL A 130 -8.32 28.83 2.28
N SER A 131 -7.17 29.47 2.07
CA SER A 131 -7.09 30.80 1.51
C SER A 131 -5.77 31.05 0.80
N ALA A 132 -5.82 31.84 -0.28
CA ALA A 132 -4.67 32.30 -1.05
C ALA A 132 -4.83 33.79 -1.43
N PRO A 133 -4.87 34.71 -0.44
CA PRO A 133 -5.07 36.11 -0.74
C PRO A 133 -3.83 36.74 -1.38
N ALA A 134 -4.04 37.64 -2.34
CA ALA A 134 -2.94 38.34 -3.02
C ALA A 134 -2.02 39.06 -2.01
N GLY A 135 -0.71 38.83 -2.14
CA GLY A 135 0.31 39.44 -1.29
C GLY A 135 0.39 38.95 0.16
N LYS A 136 -0.32 37.87 0.50
CA LYS A 136 -0.25 37.22 1.81
C LYS A 136 0.07 35.71 1.65
N PRO A 137 0.61 35.06 2.70
CA PRO A 137 0.82 33.62 2.69
C PRO A 137 -0.48 32.85 2.45
N SER A 138 -0.43 31.81 1.60
CA SER A 138 -1.51 30.85 1.47
C SER A 138 -1.61 30.00 2.74
N ILE A 139 -2.84 29.75 3.18
CA ILE A 139 -3.13 28.93 4.37
C ILE A 139 -3.71 27.59 3.93
N LEU A 140 -3.15 26.54 4.45
CA LEU A 140 -3.63 25.18 4.29
C LEU A 140 -4.37 24.71 5.53
N ARG A 141 -5.35 23.83 5.32
CA ARG A 141 -5.86 22.90 6.32
C ARG A 141 -5.28 21.54 6.03
N VAL A 142 -4.59 20.97 7.01
CA VAL A 142 -3.96 19.65 6.89
C VAL A 142 -4.48 18.70 7.95
N LEU A 143 -4.57 17.41 7.61
CA LEU A 143 -4.98 16.35 8.53
C LEU A 143 -4.15 15.11 8.23
N GLN A 144 -3.40 14.62 9.21
CA GLN A 144 -2.62 13.39 9.06
C GLN A 144 -3.52 12.15 9.27
N ALA A 145 -3.21 11.05 8.58
CA ALA A 145 -3.95 9.80 8.69
C ALA A 145 -3.61 8.98 9.95
N LEU A 146 -3.17 9.64 11.02
CA LEU A 146 -2.90 9.00 12.31
C LEU A 146 -4.17 8.96 13.17
N ARG A 147 -4.17 8.05 14.14
CA ARG A 147 -5.22 8.03 15.16
C ARG A 147 -5.22 9.35 15.92
N GLU A 148 -6.40 9.83 16.27
CA GLU A 148 -6.60 11.05 17.07
C GLU A 148 -6.03 12.34 16.46
N SER A 149 -5.59 12.31 15.19
CA SER A 149 -5.19 13.51 14.49
C SER A 149 -6.35 14.48 14.35
N VAL A 150 -6.07 15.75 14.62
CA VAL A 150 -7.01 16.86 14.42
C VAL A 150 -6.56 17.73 13.25
N PRO A 151 -7.48 18.38 12.54
CA PRO A 151 -7.14 19.32 11.49
C PRO A 151 -6.31 20.50 12.06
N GLU A 152 -5.28 20.88 11.32
CA GLU A 152 -4.41 22.00 11.63
C GLU A 152 -4.44 23.00 10.47
N GLU A 153 -4.50 24.30 10.76
CA GLU A 153 -4.34 25.35 9.77
C GLU A 153 -2.97 26.03 9.93
N LEU A 154 -2.19 26.05 8.86
CA LEU A 154 -0.83 26.59 8.87
C LEU A 154 -0.45 27.18 7.50
N PRO A 155 0.58 28.03 7.45
CA PRO A 155 1.11 28.52 6.18
C PRO A 155 1.59 27.39 5.26
N LEU A 156 1.29 27.50 3.95
CA LEU A 156 1.75 26.54 2.93
C LEU A 156 3.27 26.30 2.99
N ALA A 157 4.07 27.37 3.13
CA ALA A 157 5.52 27.25 3.19
C ALA A 157 5.99 26.43 4.41
N GLU A 158 5.35 26.60 5.56
CA GLU A 158 5.65 25.82 6.77
C GLU A 158 5.35 24.34 6.59
N PHE A 159 4.19 24.02 6.00
CA PHE A 159 3.83 22.64 5.71
C PHE A 159 4.79 22.00 4.71
N MET A 160 5.20 22.72 3.67
CA MET A 160 6.16 22.21 2.68
C MET A 160 7.52 21.92 3.32
N THR A 161 8.02 22.80 4.19
CA THR A 161 9.25 22.58 4.97
C THR A 161 9.12 21.33 5.86
N ARG A 162 7.97 21.15 6.52
CA ARG A 162 7.68 19.94 7.33
C ARG A 162 7.80 18.65 6.49
N CYS A 163 7.40 18.69 5.23
CA CYS A 163 7.43 17.54 4.32
C CYS A 163 8.82 17.29 3.70
N GLU A 164 9.79 18.21 3.78
CA GLU A 164 11.12 18.04 3.18
C GLU A 164 11.85 16.80 3.68
N ALA A 165 11.62 16.39 4.94
CA ALA A 165 12.20 15.16 5.49
C ALA A 165 11.81 13.89 4.70
N TYR A 166 10.70 13.91 3.95
CA TYR A 166 10.27 12.76 3.15
C TYR A 166 11.10 12.54 1.88
N PHE A 167 11.97 13.47 1.52
CA PHE A 167 12.91 13.33 0.40
C PHE A 167 14.27 12.74 0.81
N ALA A 168 14.49 12.50 2.11
CA ALA A 168 15.72 11.84 2.58
C ALA A 168 15.85 10.42 2.01
N ALA A 169 17.07 9.94 1.85
CA ALA A 169 17.39 8.58 1.36
C ALA A 169 16.66 8.23 0.06
N GLU A 170 16.69 9.15 -0.93
CA GLU A 170 16.01 8.99 -2.24
C GLU A 170 14.48 8.82 -2.12
N GLY A 171 13.90 9.32 -1.04
CA GLY A 171 12.46 9.34 -0.82
C GLY A 171 11.74 10.25 -1.82
N CYS A 172 10.42 10.10 -1.89
CA CYS A 172 9.56 10.94 -2.73
C CYS A 172 8.20 11.13 -2.07
N ILE A 173 7.45 12.10 -2.58
CA ILE A 173 6.05 12.33 -2.18
C ILE A 173 5.15 12.01 -3.36
N VAL A 174 4.16 11.14 -3.12
CA VAL A 174 3.06 10.87 -4.05
C VAL A 174 1.87 11.73 -3.68
N ASP A 175 1.30 12.41 -4.67
CA ASP A 175 0.17 13.32 -4.55
C ASP A 175 -1.01 12.78 -5.35
N GLN A 176 -2.11 12.42 -4.67
CA GLN A 176 -3.36 11.94 -5.26
C GLN A 176 -4.53 12.86 -4.91
N PRO A 177 -5.60 12.91 -5.74
CA PRO A 177 -6.82 13.61 -5.35
C PRO A 177 -7.46 12.94 -4.13
N PHE A 178 -7.95 13.75 -3.19
CA PHE A 178 -8.77 13.23 -2.10
C PHE A 178 -10.05 12.60 -2.66
N GLN A 179 -10.40 11.40 -2.17
CA GLN A 179 -11.61 10.70 -2.59
C GLN A 179 -12.79 11.06 -1.66
N PRO A 180 -13.79 11.82 -2.13
CA PRO A 180 -14.90 12.26 -1.27
C PRO A 180 -15.75 11.10 -0.72
N ARG A 181 -15.68 9.93 -1.38
CA ARG A 181 -16.39 8.72 -0.94
C ARG A 181 -15.62 7.89 0.10
N LEU A 182 -14.52 8.43 0.66
CA LEU A 182 -13.76 7.79 1.73
C LEU A 182 -14.64 7.28 2.90
N PRO A 183 -15.73 7.98 3.32
CA PRO A 183 -16.62 7.48 4.37
C PRO A 183 -17.37 6.18 4.02
N VAL A 184 -17.50 5.84 2.73
CA VAL A 184 -18.10 4.56 2.30
C VAL A 184 -17.20 3.38 2.68
N GLY A 185 -15.90 3.63 2.84
CA GLY A 185 -14.89 2.67 3.24
C GLY A 185 -13.83 2.42 2.18
N MET A 186 -12.94 1.50 2.49
CA MET A 186 -11.87 1.00 1.65
C MET A 186 -12.06 -0.50 1.41
N ILE A 187 -11.81 -0.93 0.20
CA ILE A 187 -11.81 -2.35 -0.14
C ILE A 187 -10.35 -2.81 -0.27
N ARG A 188 -9.94 -3.71 0.62
CA ARG A 188 -8.68 -4.43 0.49
C ARG A 188 -8.92 -5.69 -0.34
N CYS A 189 -8.27 -5.78 -1.48
CA CYS A 189 -8.29 -6.95 -2.34
C CYS A 189 -7.06 -7.82 -2.02
N TYR A 190 -7.28 -8.94 -1.34
CA TYR A 190 -6.20 -9.88 -1.02
C TYR A 190 -5.89 -10.76 -2.20
N MET A 191 -4.61 -10.80 -2.57
CA MET A 191 -4.11 -11.52 -3.74
C MET A 191 -3.19 -12.66 -3.34
N GLY A 192 -3.37 -13.80 -3.98
CA GLY A 192 -2.40 -14.89 -4.04
C GLY A 192 -1.83 -14.96 -5.45
N ALA A 193 -0.58 -14.54 -5.64
CA ALA A 193 -0.02 -14.31 -6.96
C ALA A 193 -0.97 -13.47 -7.84
N ASP A 194 -1.51 -14.02 -8.92
CA ASP A 194 -2.44 -13.36 -9.87
C ASP A 194 -3.93 -13.60 -9.55
N ARG A 195 -4.26 -14.22 -8.41
CA ARG A 195 -5.64 -14.57 -8.04
C ARG A 195 -6.11 -13.86 -6.79
N VAL A 196 -7.36 -13.45 -6.80
CA VAL A 196 -8.02 -12.92 -5.60
C VAL A 196 -8.33 -14.06 -4.65
N VAL A 197 -7.90 -13.94 -3.39
CA VAL A 197 -8.13 -14.93 -2.34
C VAL A 197 -9.17 -14.45 -1.30
N GLY A 198 -9.62 -13.23 -1.39
CA GLY A 198 -10.67 -12.66 -0.57
C GLY A 198 -10.65 -11.15 -0.55
N PHE A 199 -11.55 -10.56 0.24
CA PHE A 199 -11.68 -9.11 0.38
C PHE A 199 -11.81 -8.71 1.84
N GLY A 200 -11.40 -7.48 2.16
CA GLY A 200 -11.69 -6.82 3.41
C GLY A 200 -12.39 -5.49 3.14
N HIS A 201 -13.57 -5.27 3.70
CA HIS A 201 -14.19 -3.97 3.68
C HIS A 201 -13.95 -3.27 5.02
N GLN A 202 -13.28 -2.12 5.00
CA GLN A 202 -12.93 -1.36 6.19
C GLN A 202 -13.50 0.05 6.12
N PHE A 203 -14.28 0.43 7.13
CA PHE A 203 -14.70 1.81 7.30
C PHE A 203 -13.54 2.65 7.83
N ILE A 204 -13.08 3.61 7.02
CA ILE A 204 -11.95 4.47 7.35
C ILE A 204 -12.48 5.75 7.99
N LYS A 205 -11.89 6.12 9.12
CA LYS A 205 -12.12 7.41 9.78
C LYS A 205 -10.90 8.35 9.66
N ALA A 206 -9.76 7.83 9.20
CA ALA A 206 -8.58 8.64 8.91
C ALA A 206 -8.87 9.65 7.80
N LEU A 207 -8.28 10.83 7.87
CA LEU A 207 -8.46 11.95 6.93
C LEU A 207 -9.90 12.52 6.88
N ILE A 208 -10.78 12.09 7.77
CA ILE A 208 -12.11 12.64 7.97
C ILE A 208 -12.04 13.43 9.28
N PRO A 209 -12.40 14.71 9.29
CA PRO A 209 -12.43 15.49 10.53
C PRO A 209 -13.31 14.77 11.57
N PRO A 210 -12.90 14.71 12.84
CA PRO A 210 -13.77 14.18 13.89
C PRO A 210 -15.07 14.98 13.93
N PRO A 211 -16.21 14.34 14.30
CA PRO A 211 -17.44 15.07 14.51
C PRO A 211 -17.24 16.16 15.58
N PRO A 212 -17.99 17.27 15.54
CA PRO A 212 -17.93 18.28 16.58
C PRO A 212 -18.08 17.62 17.96
N GLU A 213 -17.26 18.06 18.92
CA GLU A 213 -17.27 17.53 20.28
C GLU A 213 -18.68 17.61 20.88
N GLY A 214 -19.22 16.47 21.25
CA GLY A 214 -20.42 16.32 22.05
C GLY A 214 -20.13 15.33 23.17
N PRO A 215 -20.87 15.36 24.30
CA PRO A 215 -20.60 14.51 25.46
C PRO A 215 -20.61 12.99 25.17
N ASP A 216 -21.12 12.58 24.00
CA ASP A 216 -21.21 11.19 23.58
C ASP A 216 -20.48 10.89 22.25
N SER A 217 -19.58 11.75 21.78
CA SER A 217 -18.81 11.50 20.56
C SER A 217 -17.79 10.39 20.82
N PRO A 218 -17.97 9.17 20.24
CA PRO A 218 -16.95 8.14 20.37
C PRO A 218 -15.68 8.60 19.63
N ALA A 219 -14.54 8.48 20.30
CA ALA A 219 -13.23 8.71 19.69
C ALA A 219 -13.17 8.02 18.32
N ALA A 220 -12.61 8.70 17.32
CA ALA A 220 -12.51 8.21 15.95
C ALA A 220 -11.62 6.96 15.90
N GLN A 221 -12.19 5.80 16.18
CA GLN A 221 -11.54 4.50 15.99
C GLN A 221 -11.72 4.07 14.53
N PRO A 222 -10.72 3.44 13.90
CA PRO A 222 -10.96 2.78 12.62
C PRO A 222 -12.10 1.78 12.80
N GLY A 223 -13.08 1.81 11.90
CA GLY A 223 -14.16 0.84 11.90
C GLY A 223 -13.61 -0.60 11.73
N PRO A 224 -14.42 -1.62 12.10
CA PRO A 224 -14.01 -3.00 11.93
C PRO A 224 -13.76 -3.28 10.45
N ARG A 225 -12.79 -4.17 10.18
CA ARG A 225 -12.61 -4.76 8.85
C ARG A 225 -13.51 -5.99 8.74
N ILE A 226 -14.44 -5.97 7.80
CA ILE A 226 -15.33 -7.09 7.51
C ILE A 226 -14.67 -7.92 6.43
N MET A 227 -14.34 -9.18 6.73
CA MET A 227 -13.72 -10.11 5.79
C MET A 227 -14.78 -10.81 4.93
N HIS A 228 -14.46 -10.98 3.66
CA HIS A 228 -15.29 -11.64 2.67
C HIS A 228 -14.48 -12.65 1.87
N GLY A 229 -15.12 -13.75 1.47
CA GLY A 229 -14.51 -14.70 0.54
C GLY A 229 -14.33 -14.12 -0.87
N ALA A 230 -13.51 -14.77 -1.66
CA ALA A 230 -13.23 -14.36 -3.05
C ALA A 230 -14.48 -14.38 -3.95
N ASP A 231 -15.51 -15.14 -3.58
CA ASP A 231 -16.79 -15.29 -4.29
C ASP A 231 -17.88 -14.31 -3.84
N ALA A 232 -17.56 -13.39 -2.91
CA ALA A 232 -18.54 -12.42 -2.39
C ALA A 232 -19.12 -11.57 -3.52
N ALA A 233 -20.44 -11.63 -3.71
CA ALA A 233 -21.15 -11.01 -4.83
C ALA A 233 -20.87 -9.51 -5.04
N PRO A 234 -20.77 -8.65 -3.99
CA PRO A 234 -20.51 -7.23 -4.18
C PRO A 234 -19.16 -6.91 -4.82
N PHE A 235 -18.19 -7.83 -4.79
CA PHE A 235 -16.81 -7.57 -5.23
C PHE A 235 -16.43 -8.31 -6.51
N GLN A 236 -17.36 -9.00 -7.19
CA GLN A 236 -17.05 -9.79 -8.39
C GLN A 236 -16.58 -8.92 -9.56
N ALA A 237 -17.12 -7.70 -9.70
CA ALA A 237 -16.64 -6.76 -10.71
C ALA A 237 -15.19 -6.32 -10.45
N LEU A 238 -14.82 -6.07 -9.19
CA LEU A 238 -13.44 -5.75 -8.80
C LEU A 238 -12.52 -6.96 -9.00
N ARG A 239 -12.97 -8.17 -8.63
CA ARG A 239 -12.23 -9.40 -8.86
C ARG A 239 -11.89 -9.60 -10.32
N ALA A 240 -12.90 -9.50 -11.20
CA ALA A 240 -12.70 -9.68 -12.64
C ALA A 240 -11.66 -8.69 -13.21
N LYS A 241 -11.73 -7.41 -12.80
CA LYS A 241 -10.74 -6.40 -13.18
C LYS A 241 -9.35 -6.74 -12.67
N MET A 242 -9.22 -7.13 -11.40
CA MET A 242 -7.92 -7.48 -10.81
C MET A 242 -7.27 -8.66 -11.50
N GLU A 243 -8.02 -9.76 -11.71
CA GLU A 243 -7.45 -11.00 -12.26
C GLU A 243 -7.19 -10.92 -13.77
N ALA A 244 -8.12 -10.33 -14.54
CA ALA A 244 -8.08 -10.37 -16.00
C ALA A 244 -7.40 -9.15 -16.64
N GLU A 245 -7.35 -8.02 -15.95
CA GLU A 245 -6.94 -6.75 -16.56
C GLU A 245 -5.81 -6.08 -15.77
N TRP A 246 -6.04 -5.71 -14.52
CA TRP A 246 -5.17 -4.79 -13.80
C TRP A 246 -3.87 -5.44 -13.31
N THR A 247 -3.91 -6.67 -12.82
CA THR A 247 -2.69 -7.38 -12.40
C THR A 247 -1.77 -7.66 -13.59
N PRO A 248 -2.23 -8.18 -14.75
CA PRO A 248 -1.40 -8.30 -15.95
C PRO A 248 -0.79 -6.98 -16.41
N GLN A 249 -1.57 -5.91 -16.47
CA GLN A 249 -1.07 -4.59 -16.86
C GLN A 249 -0.06 -4.02 -15.87
N MET A 250 -0.31 -4.19 -14.56
CA MET A 250 0.61 -3.74 -13.52
C MET A 250 1.99 -4.41 -13.63
N ILE A 251 2.03 -5.72 -13.79
CA ILE A 251 3.33 -6.44 -13.90
C ILE A 251 4.10 -6.02 -15.14
N GLU A 252 3.42 -5.76 -16.25
CA GLU A 252 4.02 -5.23 -17.47
C GLU A 252 4.65 -3.84 -17.22
N VAL A 253 3.87 -2.89 -16.69
CA VAL A 253 4.31 -1.52 -16.39
C VAL A 253 5.48 -1.49 -15.42
N LEU A 254 5.45 -2.39 -14.42
CA LEU A 254 6.49 -2.44 -13.39
C LEU A 254 7.71 -3.28 -13.81
N GLY A 255 7.66 -3.98 -14.94
CA GLY A 255 8.69 -4.91 -15.35
C GLY A 255 8.91 -6.02 -14.31
N ILE A 256 7.81 -6.62 -13.83
CA ILE A 256 7.81 -7.75 -12.91
C ILE A 256 7.43 -9.00 -13.70
N GLY A 257 8.25 -10.05 -13.65
CA GLY A 257 7.87 -11.33 -14.26
C GLY A 257 6.66 -11.93 -13.52
N ALA A 258 5.73 -12.52 -14.23
CA ALA A 258 4.56 -13.17 -13.61
C ALA A 258 4.96 -14.22 -12.54
N ALA A 259 6.08 -14.88 -12.76
CA ALA A 259 6.66 -15.82 -11.82
C ALA A 259 7.23 -15.15 -10.54
N SER A 260 7.43 -13.87 -10.54
CA SER A 260 7.96 -13.08 -9.40
C SER A 260 6.85 -12.39 -8.61
N LEU A 261 5.58 -12.50 -9.03
CA LEU A 261 4.47 -12.00 -8.21
C LEU A 261 4.52 -12.63 -6.82
N PRO A 262 4.35 -11.84 -5.76
CA PRO A 262 4.31 -12.36 -4.41
C PRO A 262 3.18 -13.37 -4.21
N ILE A 263 3.44 -14.43 -3.44
CA ILE A 263 2.39 -15.39 -3.08
C ILE A 263 1.31 -14.74 -2.23
N ILE A 264 1.69 -13.70 -1.48
CA ILE A 264 0.73 -12.88 -0.74
C ILE A 264 1.04 -11.40 -0.89
N TRP A 265 0.03 -10.66 -1.29
CA TRP A 265 0.02 -9.21 -1.34
C TRP A 265 -1.43 -8.72 -1.30
N ASP A 266 -1.65 -7.45 -1.10
CA ASP A 266 -2.96 -6.84 -1.26
C ASP A 266 -2.90 -5.50 -1.97
N ALA A 267 -4.03 -5.11 -2.55
CA ALA A 267 -4.27 -3.81 -3.13
C ALA A 267 -5.46 -3.16 -2.42
N ASP A 268 -5.24 -1.96 -1.89
CA ASP A 268 -6.24 -1.17 -1.22
C ASP A 268 -6.89 -0.18 -2.16
N PHE A 269 -8.21 -0.23 -2.28
CA PHE A 269 -9.01 0.61 -3.15
C PHE A 269 -9.96 1.51 -2.36
N LEU A 270 -9.96 2.79 -2.71
CA LEU A 270 -11.02 3.71 -2.33
C LEU A 270 -12.10 3.73 -3.42
N TYR A 271 -13.33 4.02 -3.04
CA TYR A 271 -14.38 4.28 -4.00
C TYR A 271 -14.13 5.63 -4.70
N GLY A 272 -13.95 5.58 -6.02
CA GLY A 272 -13.88 6.74 -6.88
C GLY A 272 -15.28 7.30 -7.21
N PRO A 273 -15.37 8.28 -8.12
CA PRO A 273 -16.65 8.74 -8.66
C PRO A 273 -17.44 7.57 -9.26
N ARG A 274 -18.76 7.60 -9.16
CA ARG A 274 -19.59 6.64 -9.88
C ARG A 274 -19.57 6.92 -11.39
N THR A 275 -19.70 5.87 -12.17
CA THR A 275 -19.92 5.99 -13.63
C THR A 275 -21.24 6.67 -13.93
N ALA A 276 -21.48 7.05 -15.18
CA ALA A 276 -22.77 7.59 -15.63
C ALA A 276 -23.92 6.58 -15.44
N SER A 277 -23.62 5.27 -15.46
CA SER A 277 -24.58 4.18 -15.15
C SER A 277 -24.79 3.95 -13.65
N GLY A 278 -24.10 4.70 -12.78
CA GLY A 278 -24.19 4.59 -11.31
C GLY A 278 -23.33 3.50 -10.69
N GLU A 279 -22.47 2.82 -11.48
CA GLU A 279 -21.58 1.78 -11.01
C GLU A 279 -20.40 2.37 -10.22
N ASP A 280 -19.88 1.60 -9.26
CA ASP A 280 -18.73 1.99 -8.48
C ASP A 280 -17.44 1.90 -9.32
N THR A 281 -16.58 2.93 -9.20
CA THR A 281 -15.19 2.88 -9.65
C THR A 281 -14.27 2.74 -8.45
N TYR A 282 -13.04 2.29 -8.71
CA TYR A 282 -12.06 2.01 -7.68
C TYR A 282 -10.77 2.77 -7.98
N VAL A 283 -10.23 3.43 -6.96
CA VAL A 283 -8.96 4.16 -7.04
C VAL A 283 -7.96 3.47 -6.13
N LEU A 284 -6.86 3.02 -6.70
CA LEU A 284 -5.78 2.40 -5.93
C LEU A 284 -5.15 3.42 -4.98
N CYS A 285 -5.09 3.09 -3.71
CA CYS A 285 -4.48 3.95 -2.70
C CYS A 285 -3.25 3.37 -2.01
N GLU A 286 -3.06 2.05 -2.07
CA GLU A 286 -1.89 1.36 -1.51
C GLU A 286 -1.77 -0.06 -2.07
N ILE A 287 -0.54 -0.58 -2.13
CA ILE A 287 -0.23 -2.00 -2.30
C ILE A 287 0.65 -2.42 -1.13
N ASN A 288 0.25 -3.48 -0.41
CA ASN A 288 1.03 -4.07 0.67
C ASN A 288 1.64 -5.40 0.20
N VAL A 289 2.93 -5.57 0.45
CA VAL A 289 3.69 -6.77 0.07
C VAL A 289 4.49 -7.23 1.27
N SER A 290 4.41 -8.51 1.59
CA SER A 290 5.17 -9.16 2.68
C SER A 290 4.85 -8.67 4.11
N SER A 291 3.82 -7.83 4.28
CA SER A 291 3.33 -7.36 5.59
C SER A 291 1.80 -7.41 5.68
N VAL A 292 1.17 -8.27 4.87
CA VAL A 292 -0.28 -8.40 4.76
C VAL A 292 -0.86 -9.09 6.00
N PHE A 293 -1.68 -8.36 6.78
CA PHE A 293 -2.35 -8.86 7.99
C PHE A 293 -3.61 -8.01 8.32
N ALA A 294 -4.72 -8.54 8.85
CA ALA A 294 -5.12 -9.93 8.89
C ALA A 294 -5.54 -10.38 7.49
N ILE A 295 -5.63 -11.70 7.25
CA ILE A 295 -6.02 -12.29 5.96
C ILE A 295 -7.37 -13.02 6.08
N PRO A 296 -8.13 -13.20 4.98
CA PRO A 296 -9.34 -14.00 4.97
C PRO A 296 -9.09 -15.47 5.33
N ASP A 297 -10.06 -16.13 5.94
CA ASP A 297 -9.94 -17.54 6.39
C ASP A 297 -9.58 -18.52 5.27
N GLN A 298 -9.96 -18.20 4.02
CA GLN A 298 -9.67 -19.03 2.84
C GLN A 298 -8.23 -18.82 2.30
N ALA A 299 -7.59 -17.71 2.65
CA ALA A 299 -6.26 -17.36 2.12
C ALA A 299 -5.17 -18.38 2.46
N PRO A 300 -5.06 -18.95 3.68
CA PRO A 300 -4.02 -19.93 4.00
C PRO A 300 -4.02 -21.15 3.06
N ALA A 301 -5.20 -21.66 2.71
CA ALA A 301 -5.31 -22.80 1.80
C ALA A 301 -4.88 -22.45 0.36
N ALA A 302 -5.16 -21.22 -0.10
CA ALA A 302 -4.72 -20.73 -1.40
C ALA A 302 -3.20 -20.51 -1.42
N ILE A 303 -2.64 -19.85 -0.39
CA ILE A 303 -1.21 -19.62 -0.22
C ILE A 303 -0.45 -20.95 -0.26
N ALA A 304 -0.90 -21.96 0.50
CA ALA A 304 -0.25 -23.26 0.53
C ALA A 304 -0.24 -23.96 -0.84
N ARG A 305 -1.36 -23.92 -1.59
CA ARG A 305 -1.43 -24.48 -2.95
C ARG A 305 -0.48 -23.75 -3.91
N LEU A 306 -0.55 -22.40 -3.95
CA LEU A 306 0.30 -21.61 -4.82
C LEU A 306 1.79 -21.81 -4.53
N THR A 307 2.15 -21.94 -3.25
CA THR A 307 3.52 -22.26 -2.84
C THR A 307 3.95 -23.64 -3.33
N SER A 308 3.08 -24.67 -3.18
CA SER A 308 3.34 -26.01 -3.69
C SER A 308 3.57 -26.04 -5.21
N ASP A 309 2.70 -25.36 -5.94
CA ASP A 309 2.80 -25.27 -7.40
C ASP A 309 4.06 -24.53 -7.83
N ARG A 310 4.46 -23.51 -7.09
CA ARG A 310 5.69 -22.77 -7.36
C ARG A 310 6.93 -23.61 -7.12
N LEU A 311 7.02 -24.30 -5.99
CA LEU A 311 8.15 -25.17 -5.66
C LEU A 311 8.33 -26.31 -6.65
N ARG A 312 7.23 -26.92 -7.12
CA ARG A 312 7.29 -27.94 -8.18
C ARG A 312 7.89 -27.40 -9.47
N ARG A 313 7.44 -26.24 -9.94
CA ARG A 313 8.00 -25.59 -11.14
C ARG A 313 9.49 -25.26 -11.02
N THR A 314 9.94 -24.91 -9.81
CA THR A 314 11.36 -24.59 -9.56
C THR A 314 12.24 -25.83 -9.59
N ARG A 315 11.67 -27.00 -9.21
CA ARG A 315 12.37 -28.30 -9.24
C ARG A 315 12.33 -28.98 -10.62
N GLY A 316 11.51 -28.49 -11.56
CA GLY A 316 11.35 -29.09 -12.88
C GLY A 316 10.42 -30.31 -12.91
N ASP A 317 9.57 -30.44 -11.88
CA ASP A 317 8.54 -31.50 -11.76
C ASP A 317 7.21 -31.08 -12.42
#